data_a18a4c63428a36721c2f47dd490a179a
#
_entry.id   a18a4c63428a36721c2f47dd490a179a
#
_cell.length_a   1.000
_cell.length_b   1.000
_cell.length_c   1.000
_cell.angle_alpha   90.00
_cell.angle_beta   90.00
_cell.angle_gamma   90.00
#
_symmetry.space_group_name_H-M   'P 1'
#
loop_
_entity.id
_entity.type
_entity.pdbx_description
1 polymer ?
#
loop_
_entity_poly.entity_id
_entity_poly.type
_entity_poly.pdbx_seq_one_letter_code
_entity_poly.pdbx_strand_id
1 'polypeptide(L)'
;FKQKETLFADRDYSKSADQRANGGEDFRSSAGNPGTYIPATVDANGAILAKTDDYSWTPAANCPDTSVDGDFCLYDYASHMTSIPESTRIGLTVFQDYEFDNEIKLFAEMMYQHNESKIKGAASPSFSELYMLKDNPLFTSGTVVNPFVGEDLTMRRRLTEAGNRFKEAESDSARLVLGLNG
;
A
#
# COMPACT_ATOMS: atom_id res chain seq x y z
N PHE A 1 -6.98 25.09 -2.86
CA PHE A 1 -7.79 23.90 -3.14
C PHE A 1 -7.46 22.81 -2.13
N LYS A 2 -8.50 22.22 -1.53
CA LYS A 2 -8.37 21.05 -0.65
C LYS A 2 -9.28 19.94 -1.17
N GLN A 3 -8.74 18.75 -1.30
CA GLN A 3 -9.46 17.55 -1.66
C GLN A 3 -9.45 16.57 -0.48
N LYS A 4 -10.63 16.07 -0.11
CA LYS A 4 -10.78 15.06 0.94
C LYS A 4 -10.40 13.67 0.39
N GLU A 5 -9.82 12.82 1.23
CA GLU A 5 -9.58 11.42 0.93
C GLU A 5 -10.89 10.70 0.56
N THR A 6 -10.79 9.80 -0.42
CA THR A 6 -11.82 8.82 -0.75
C THR A 6 -11.16 7.44 -0.79
N LEU A 7 -11.69 6.49 -0.05
CA LEU A 7 -11.21 5.11 -0.05
C LEU A 7 -11.86 4.31 -1.20
N PHE A 8 -11.24 3.20 -1.59
CA PHE A 8 -11.89 2.24 -2.48
C PHE A 8 -13.16 1.68 -1.84
N ALA A 9 -13.17 1.52 -0.51
CA ALA A 9 -14.33 1.09 0.28
C ALA A 9 -15.57 2.00 0.16
N ASP A 10 -15.38 3.28 -0.20
CA ASP A 10 -16.47 4.26 -0.32
C ASP A 10 -17.29 4.10 -1.61
N ARG A 11 -16.91 3.16 -2.48
CA ARG A 11 -17.56 2.96 -3.78
C ARG A 11 -17.93 1.50 -3.99
N ASP A 12 -19.18 1.23 -4.34
CA ASP A 12 -19.70 -0.14 -4.46
C ASP A 12 -18.95 -1.02 -5.45
N TYR A 13 -18.45 -0.45 -6.55
CA TYR A 13 -17.72 -1.19 -7.59
C TYR A 13 -16.25 -1.48 -7.23
N SER A 14 -15.71 -0.87 -6.18
CA SER A 14 -14.30 -1.01 -5.79
C SER A 14 -14.08 -1.35 -4.32
N LYS A 15 -15.15 -1.54 -3.55
CA LYS A 15 -15.08 -1.79 -2.09
C LYS A 15 -14.39 -3.10 -1.71
N SER A 16 -14.31 -4.03 -2.63
CA SER A 16 -13.64 -5.32 -2.46
C SER A 16 -12.75 -5.62 -3.68
N ALA A 17 -11.63 -6.28 -3.45
CA ALA A 17 -10.80 -6.85 -4.51
C ALA A 17 -11.37 -8.19 -5.04
N ASP A 18 -12.37 -8.78 -4.39
CA ASP A 18 -13.14 -9.89 -4.93
C ASP A 18 -14.27 -9.35 -5.82
N GLN A 19 -14.09 -9.45 -7.12
CA GLN A 19 -15.05 -8.95 -8.11
C GLN A 19 -15.93 -10.05 -8.71
N ARG A 20 -15.87 -11.28 -8.21
CA ARG A 20 -16.66 -12.41 -8.75
C ARG A 20 -18.17 -12.16 -8.71
N ALA A 21 -18.65 -11.49 -7.69
CA ALA A 21 -20.08 -11.09 -7.59
C ALA A 21 -20.51 -10.10 -8.70
N ASN A 22 -19.55 -9.40 -9.31
CA ASN A 22 -19.76 -8.43 -10.39
C ASN A 22 -19.36 -8.99 -11.77
N GLY A 23 -19.11 -10.31 -11.88
CA GLY A 23 -18.68 -10.96 -13.13
C GLY A 23 -17.17 -10.80 -13.43
N GLY A 24 -16.39 -10.31 -12.50
CA GLY A 24 -14.94 -10.22 -12.57
C GLY A 24 -14.22 -11.39 -11.90
N GLU A 25 -12.94 -11.20 -11.62
CA GLU A 25 -12.07 -12.18 -10.95
C GLU A 25 -11.83 -11.81 -9.48
N ASP A 26 -11.22 -12.74 -8.74
CA ASP A 26 -10.74 -12.50 -7.39
C ASP A 26 -9.31 -11.96 -7.43
N PHE A 27 -9.15 -10.68 -7.10
CA PHE A 27 -7.85 -9.98 -7.03
C PHE A 27 -7.35 -9.80 -5.59
N ARG A 28 -7.95 -10.48 -4.60
CA ARG A 28 -7.46 -10.45 -3.23
C ARG A 28 -6.01 -10.95 -3.15
N SER A 29 -5.28 -10.48 -2.17
CA SER A 29 -3.87 -10.83 -2.00
C SER A 29 -3.70 -12.20 -1.36
N SER A 30 -2.81 -13.04 -1.91
CA SER A 30 -2.41 -14.31 -1.28
C SER A 30 -1.54 -14.14 -0.02
N ALA A 31 -1.07 -12.92 0.28
CA ALA A 31 -0.57 -12.59 1.61
C ALA A 31 -1.75 -12.21 2.49
N GLY A 32 -2.35 -13.19 3.13
CA GLY A 32 -3.58 -13.09 3.91
C GLY A 32 -3.39 -12.65 5.36
N ASN A 33 -4.48 -12.65 6.10
CA ASN A 33 -4.48 -12.52 7.54
C ASN A 33 -5.57 -13.44 8.12
N PRO A 34 -5.21 -14.42 8.97
CA PRO A 34 -3.94 -14.64 9.65
C PRO A 34 -2.79 -15.16 8.79
N GLY A 35 -3.00 -15.57 7.55
CA GLY A 35 -1.96 -15.88 6.58
C GLY A 35 -1.92 -17.36 6.17
N THR A 36 -0.93 -17.67 5.31
CA THR A 36 -0.65 -19.00 4.77
C THR A 36 0.79 -19.37 5.09
N TYR A 37 1.03 -20.62 5.43
CA TYR A 37 2.27 -21.09 6.00
C TYR A 37 2.77 -22.34 5.30
N ILE A 38 4.10 -22.57 5.34
CA ILE A 38 4.74 -23.80 4.91
C ILE A 38 5.96 -24.06 5.81
N PRO A 39 6.28 -25.32 6.17
CA PRO A 39 7.52 -25.66 6.84
C PRO A 39 8.74 -25.15 6.09
N ALA A 40 9.73 -24.65 6.83
CA ALA A 40 10.92 -24.07 6.25
C ALA A 40 12.17 -24.35 7.11
N THR A 41 13.32 -24.18 6.50
CA THR A 41 14.64 -24.18 7.17
C THR A 41 15.41 -22.94 6.75
N VAL A 42 16.51 -22.67 7.43
CA VAL A 42 17.45 -21.60 7.07
C VAL A 42 18.78 -22.26 6.68
N ASP A 43 19.33 -21.89 5.54
CA ASP A 43 20.63 -22.40 5.09
C ASP A 43 21.80 -21.70 5.82
N ALA A 44 23.03 -22.14 5.51
CA ALA A 44 24.25 -21.60 6.12
C ALA A 44 24.48 -20.10 5.79
N ASN A 45 23.83 -19.56 4.76
CA ASN A 45 23.92 -18.18 4.32
C ASN A 45 22.77 -17.31 4.87
N GLY A 46 21.83 -17.90 5.63
CA GLY A 46 20.67 -17.22 6.18
C GLY A 46 19.47 -17.16 5.23
N ALA A 47 19.51 -17.85 4.09
CA ALA A 47 18.38 -17.90 3.17
C ALA A 47 17.28 -18.85 3.68
N ILE A 48 16.03 -18.42 3.58
CA ILE A 48 14.86 -19.20 3.99
C ILE A 48 14.48 -20.15 2.85
N LEU A 49 14.47 -21.46 3.18
CA LEU A 49 14.16 -22.54 2.24
C LEU A 49 12.83 -23.19 2.65
N ALA A 50 11.78 -22.93 1.88
CA ALA A 50 10.49 -23.60 2.04
C ALA A 50 10.61 -25.07 1.64
N LYS A 51 10.04 -25.98 2.44
CA LYS A 51 10.07 -27.45 2.18
C LYS A 51 8.95 -27.85 1.20
N THR A 52 8.99 -27.31 -0.03
CA THR A 52 7.94 -27.51 -1.05
C THR A 52 7.88 -28.92 -1.60
N ASP A 53 8.91 -29.74 -1.42
CA ASP A 53 8.94 -31.13 -1.88
C ASP A 53 8.09 -32.05 -0.98
N ASP A 54 7.97 -31.70 0.32
CA ASP A 54 7.29 -32.51 1.33
C ASP A 54 5.93 -31.92 1.75
N TYR A 55 5.74 -30.60 1.54
CA TYR A 55 4.58 -29.86 2.05
C TYR A 55 4.00 -28.89 1.02
N SER A 56 2.69 -28.68 1.10
CA SER A 56 2.00 -27.62 0.37
C SER A 56 1.78 -26.40 1.27
N TRP A 57 1.65 -25.23 0.65
CA TRP A 57 1.19 -24.02 1.33
C TRP A 57 -0.19 -24.27 1.96
N THR A 58 -0.35 -23.94 3.22
CA THR A 58 -1.58 -24.23 3.98
C THR A 58 -2.02 -22.99 4.74
N PRO A 59 -3.30 -22.58 4.59
CA PRO A 59 -3.88 -21.51 5.40
C PRO A 59 -3.75 -21.80 6.88
N ALA A 60 -3.57 -20.74 7.71
CA ALA A 60 -3.75 -20.89 9.15
C ALA A 60 -5.12 -21.50 9.45
N ALA A 61 -5.21 -22.40 10.43
CA ALA A 61 -6.46 -23.11 10.71
C ALA A 61 -7.61 -22.19 11.18
N ASN A 62 -7.31 -20.97 11.60
CA ASN A 62 -8.27 -19.92 11.91
C ASN A 62 -8.46 -18.88 10.78
N CYS A 63 -8.04 -19.19 9.55
CA CYS A 63 -8.39 -18.37 8.39
C CYS A 63 -9.91 -18.45 8.16
N PRO A 64 -10.62 -17.31 8.01
CA PRO A 64 -12.04 -17.33 7.71
C PRO A 64 -12.33 -18.06 6.39
N ASP A 65 -13.35 -18.92 6.36
CA ASP A 65 -13.73 -19.70 5.17
C ASP A 65 -13.95 -18.82 3.93
N THR A 66 -14.51 -17.63 4.11
CA THR A 66 -14.71 -16.64 3.04
C THR A 66 -13.42 -16.07 2.47
N SER A 67 -12.30 -16.26 3.18
CA SER A 67 -10.96 -15.79 2.79
C SER A 67 -10.07 -16.92 2.30
N VAL A 68 -10.52 -18.18 2.35
CA VAL A 68 -9.77 -19.33 1.81
C VAL A 68 -10.07 -19.47 0.31
N ASP A 69 -9.03 -19.57 -0.49
CA ASP A 69 -9.11 -19.94 -1.90
C ASP A 69 -7.92 -20.84 -2.25
N GLY A 70 -8.22 -22.09 -2.59
CA GLY A 70 -7.19 -23.12 -2.75
C GLY A 70 -6.29 -23.25 -1.52
N ASP A 71 -4.99 -23.13 -1.72
CA ASP A 71 -3.96 -23.28 -0.68
C ASP A 71 -3.68 -21.96 0.08
N PHE A 72 -4.47 -20.91 -0.13
CA PHE A 72 -4.16 -19.59 0.41
C PHE A 72 -5.28 -19.01 1.28
N CYS A 73 -4.83 -18.35 2.35
CA CYS A 73 -5.65 -17.39 3.09
C CYS A 73 -5.51 -16.04 2.41
N LEU A 74 -6.59 -15.49 1.87
CA LEU A 74 -6.59 -14.27 1.10
C LEU A 74 -6.84 -13.03 1.99
N TYR A 75 -6.42 -11.87 1.52
CA TYR A 75 -6.66 -10.59 2.16
C TYR A 75 -7.26 -9.59 1.18
N ASP A 76 -8.43 -9.04 1.55
CA ASP A 76 -9.04 -7.96 0.80
C ASP A 76 -8.40 -6.61 1.17
N TYR A 77 -7.43 -6.20 0.36
CA TYR A 77 -6.70 -4.95 0.56
C TYR A 77 -7.48 -3.72 0.10
N ALA A 78 -8.49 -3.88 -0.75
CA ALA A 78 -9.21 -2.76 -1.36
C ALA A 78 -9.86 -1.87 -0.30
N SER A 79 -10.45 -2.45 0.73
CA SER A 79 -11.10 -1.73 1.82
C SER A 79 -10.18 -0.78 2.60
N HIS A 80 -8.86 -0.95 2.48
CA HIS A 80 -7.85 -0.21 3.24
C HIS A 80 -7.05 0.79 2.39
N MET A 81 -7.35 0.90 1.09
CA MET A 81 -6.57 1.71 0.16
C MET A 81 -7.29 3.00 -0.22
N THR A 82 -6.50 4.06 -0.37
CA THR A 82 -6.97 5.33 -0.92
C THR A 82 -7.18 5.21 -2.43
N SER A 83 -8.38 5.55 -2.90
CA SER A 83 -8.72 5.70 -4.32
C SER A 83 -8.38 7.11 -4.81
N ILE A 84 -8.72 8.11 -4.01
CA ILE A 84 -8.41 9.52 -4.29
C ILE A 84 -7.67 10.05 -3.07
N PRO A 85 -6.42 10.54 -3.20
CA PRO A 85 -5.64 11.02 -2.08
C PRO A 85 -6.23 12.30 -1.47
N GLU A 86 -6.06 12.45 -0.16
CA GLU A 86 -6.16 13.77 0.44
C GLU A 86 -5.10 14.66 -0.18
N SER A 87 -5.48 15.86 -0.63
CA SER A 87 -4.52 16.80 -1.18
C SER A 87 -4.84 18.24 -0.85
N THR A 88 -3.79 19.01 -0.55
CA THR A 88 -3.82 20.45 -0.40
C THR A 88 -2.94 21.07 -1.46
N ARG A 89 -3.50 22.05 -2.18
CA ARG A 89 -2.76 22.79 -3.19
C ARG A 89 -2.97 24.28 -2.96
N ILE A 90 -1.88 25.01 -2.81
CA ILE A 90 -1.86 26.45 -2.65
C ILE A 90 -0.99 27.01 -3.76
N GLY A 91 -1.51 27.96 -4.52
CA GLY A 91 -0.78 28.59 -5.59
C GLY A 91 -0.98 30.11 -5.56
N LEU A 92 0.08 30.84 -5.86
CA LEU A 92 0.08 32.27 -6.08
C LEU A 92 0.77 32.54 -7.41
N THR A 93 0.09 33.34 -8.25
CA THR A 93 0.68 33.82 -9.50
C THR A 93 0.50 35.33 -9.55
N VAL A 94 1.57 36.03 -9.85
CA VAL A 94 1.60 37.48 -10.00
C VAL A 94 2.17 37.80 -11.37
N PHE A 95 1.48 38.67 -12.10
CA PHE A 95 1.91 39.26 -13.35
C PHE A 95 2.06 40.75 -13.17
N GLN A 96 3.14 41.31 -13.67
CA GLN A 96 3.43 42.73 -13.65
C GLN A 96 3.97 43.15 -15.00
N ASP A 97 3.34 44.13 -15.62
CA ASP A 97 3.78 44.77 -16.84
C ASP A 97 4.02 46.25 -16.56
N TYR A 98 5.07 46.79 -17.17
CA TYR A 98 5.38 48.22 -17.14
C TYR A 98 5.88 48.68 -18.50
N GLU A 99 5.25 49.71 -19.06
CA GLU A 99 5.65 50.33 -20.33
C GLU A 99 6.39 51.61 -20.11
N PHE A 100 7.59 51.72 -20.70
CA PHE A 100 8.39 52.90 -20.66
C PHE A 100 8.03 53.86 -21.83
N ASP A 101 8.37 55.14 -21.71
CA ASP A 101 8.06 56.17 -22.73
C ASP A 101 8.64 55.89 -24.12
N ASN A 102 9.64 55.02 -24.22
CA ASN A 102 10.32 54.61 -25.46
C ASN A 102 9.77 53.30 -26.06
N GLU A 103 8.52 52.96 -25.77
CA GLU A 103 7.81 51.74 -26.25
C GLU A 103 8.38 50.40 -25.76
N ILE A 104 9.41 50.42 -24.89
CA ILE A 104 9.95 49.23 -24.27
C ILE A 104 8.99 48.79 -23.13
N LYS A 105 8.60 47.52 -23.12
CA LYS A 105 7.79 46.92 -22.08
C LYS A 105 8.63 45.97 -21.22
N LEU A 106 8.63 46.20 -19.91
CA LEU A 106 9.15 45.26 -18.91
C LEU A 106 8.01 44.38 -18.46
N PHE A 107 8.19 43.08 -18.47
CA PHE A 107 7.24 42.15 -17.84
C PHE A 107 7.94 41.32 -16.77
N ALA A 108 7.19 40.98 -15.75
CA ALA A 108 7.57 40.09 -14.66
C ALA A 108 6.46 39.11 -14.37
N GLU A 109 6.81 37.84 -14.28
CA GLU A 109 5.91 36.77 -13.83
C GLU A 109 6.53 36.09 -12.63
N MET A 110 5.79 35.96 -11.55
CA MET A 110 6.16 35.17 -10.39
C MET A 110 5.08 34.14 -10.11
N MET A 111 5.48 32.90 -9.93
CA MET A 111 4.60 31.82 -9.53
C MET A 111 5.23 31.06 -8.37
N TYR A 112 4.40 30.79 -7.38
CA TYR A 112 4.70 29.87 -6.28
C TYR A 112 3.58 28.86 -6.17
N GLN A 113 3.92 27.58 -5.99
CA GLN A 113 2.96 26.51 -5.77
C GLN A 113 3.47 25.56 -4.70
N HIS A 114 2.61 25.28 -3.73
CA HIS A 114 2.80 24.27 -2.71
C HIS A 114 1.74 23.17 -2.90
N ASN A 115 2.20 21.92 -2.95
CA ASN A 115 1.31 20.76 -3.04
C ASN A 115 1.68 19.76 -1.94
N GLU A 116 0.67 19.27 -1.25
CA GLU A 116 0.77 18.18 -0.29
C GLU A 116 -0.24 17.10 -0.66
N SER A 117 0.14 15.83 -0.57
CA SER A 117 -0.76 14.70 -0.76
C SER A 117 -0.46 13.58 0.20
N LYS A 118 -1.54 12.88 0.68
CA LYS A 118 -1.45 11.74 1.60
C LYS A 118 -2.20 10.56 1.00
N ILE A 119 -1.53 9.42 0.96
CA ILE A 119 -2.06 8.16 0.43
C ILE A 119 -1.96 7.11 1.52
N LYS A 120 -3.06 6.40 1.77
CA LYS A 120 -3.13 5.26 2.66
C LYS A 120 -3.12 3.97 1.84
N GLY A 121 -2.24 3.05 2.19
CA GLY A 121 -2.18 1.70 1.63
C GLY A 121 -2.55 0.66 2.68
N ALA A 122 -2.88 -0.54 2.24
CA ALA A 122 -3.06 -1.66 3.16
C ALA A 122 -1.76 -1.99 3.90
N ALA A 123 -1.84 -2.72 5.01
CA ALA A 123 -0.70 -3.20 5.77
C ALA A 123 0.34 -3.91 4.87
N SER A 124 1.59 -3.95 5.27
CA SER A 124 2.66 -4.56 4.47
C SER A 124 2.45 -6.07 4.30
N PRO A 125 2.55 -6.61 3.07
CA PRO A 125 2.61 -8.05 2.85
C PRO A 125 4.02 -8.59 3.10
N SER A 126 4.11 -9.84 3.52
CA SER A 126 5.32 -10.67 3.44
C SER A 126 5.04 -11.86 2.54
N PHE A 127 6.00 -12.19 1.66
CA PHE A 127 5.92 -13.30 0.72
C PHE A 127 7.15 -14.20 0.87
N SER A 128 7.25 -14.90 2.01
CA SER A 128 8.35 -15.85 2.33
C SER A 128 9.66 -15.18 2.78
N GLU A 129 9.68 -13.87 3.06
CA GLU A 129 10.89 -13.20 3.56
C GLU A 129 11.08 -13.36 5.07
N LEU A 130 10.10 -13.89 5.78
CA LEU A 130 10.12 -14.04 7.22
C LEU A 130 10.13 -15.51 7.64
N TYR A 131 11.05 -15.84 8.53
CA TYR A 131 11.16 -17.15 9.17
C TYR A 131 10.54 -17.08 10.57
N MET A 132 9.66 -18.02 10.86
CA MET A 132 8.96 -18.10 12.14
C MET A 132 9.30 -19.38 12.86
N LEU A 133 9.83 -19.25 14.07
CA LEU A 133 10.05 -20.38 14.95
C LEU A 133 8.70 -20.97 15.38
N LYS A 134 8.67 -22.28 15.59
CA LYS A 134 7.48 -23.02 16.04
C LYS A 134 6.87 -22.52 17.36
N ASP A 135 7.67 -21.89 18.20
CA ASP A 135 7.27 -21.30 19.50
C ASP A 135 7.05 -19.78 19.41
N ASN A 136 6.90 -19.22 18.22
CA ASN A 136 6.66 -17.80 18.01
C ASN A 136 5.42 -17.33 18.81
N PRO A 137 5.47 -16.15 19.45
CA PRO A 137 4.36 -15.60 20.23
C PRO A 137 3.02 -15.51 19.50
N LEU A 138 3.01 -15.34 18.18
CA LEU A 138 1.78 -15.34 17.36
C LEU A 138 1.07 -16.69 17.40
N PHE A 139 1.81 -17.79 17.46
CA PHE A 139 1.26 -19.14 17.60
C PHE A 139 0.84 -19.43 19.04
N THR A 140 1.68 -19.09 20.01
CA THR A 140 1.40 -19.38 21.43
C THR A 140 0.28 -18.52 22.01
N SER A 141 0.02 -17.33 21.48
CA SER A 141 -1.11 -16.48 21.83
C SER A 141 -2.44 -16.89 21.17
N GLY A 142 -2.39 -17.79 20.20
CA GLY A 142 -3.58 -18.18 19.42
C GLY A 142 -4.01 -17.14 18.38
N THR A 143 -3.24 -16.06 18.17
CA THR A 143 -3.51 -15.07 17.11
C THR A 143 -3.45 -15.71 15.73
N VAL A 144 -2.53 -16.65 15.56
CA VAL A 144 -2.42 -17.53 14.39
C VAL A 144 -2.48 -18.99 14.89
N VAL A 145 -3.36 -19.78 14.33
CA VAL A 145 -3.36 -21.22 14.61
C VAL A 145 -2.44 -21.89 13.61
N ASN A 146 -1.28 -22.38 14.13
CA ASN A 146 -0.23 -23.01 13.32
C ASN A 146 -0.78 -24.28 12.64
N PRO A 147 -0.80 -24.36 11.30
CA PRO A 147 -1.26 -25.55 10.58
C PRO A 147 -0.25 -26.72 10.62
N PHE A 148 1.01 -26.46 11.01
CA PHE A 148 2.11 -27.45 11.08
C PHE A 148 2.74 -27.45 12.47
N VAL A 149 2.02 -27.99 13.45
CA VAL A 149 2.44 -28.00 14.86
C VAL A 149 3.80 -28.67 15.02
N GLY A 150 4.75 -27.94 15.63
CA GLY A 150 6.10 -28.45 15.90
C GLY A 150 7.13 -28.13 14.82
N GLU A 151 6.71 -27.54 13.69
CA GLU A 151 7.60 -27.11 12.61
C GLU A 151 7.89 -25.60 12.68
N ASP A 152 9.10 -25.23 12.28
CA ASP A 152 9.44 -23.86 11.95
C ASP A 152 8.92 -23.54 10.55
N LEU A 153 8.44 -22.32 10.32
CA LEU A 153 7.68 -21.97 9.13
C LEU A 153 8.23 -20.74 8.41
N THR A 154 7.96 -20.67 7.11
CA THR A 154 7.86 -19.39 6.42
C THR A 154 6.42 -19.09 6.06
N MET A 155 6.12 -17.83 5.64
CA MET A 155 4.75 -17.41 5.53
C MET A 155 4.49 -16.46 4.35
N ARG A 156 3.23 -16.46 3.93
CA ARG A 156 2.60 -15.40 3.16
C ARG A 156 1.55 -14.74 4.06
N ARG A 157 1.86 -13.55 4.55
CA ARG A 157 1.02 -12.91 5.57
C ARG A 157 0.98 -11.40 5.42
N ARG A 158 -0.18 -10.83 5.71
CA ARG A 158 -0.36 -9.39 5.85
C ARG A 158 -0.09 -8.99 7.31
N LEU A 159 0.84 -8.09 7.52
CA LEU A 159 1.29 -7.65 8.86
C LEU A 159 0.35 -6.55 9.39
N THR A 160 -0.90 -6.93 9.64
CA THR A 160 -1.96 -5.97 10.05
C THR A 160 -1.71 -5.36 11.42
N GLU A 161 -0.96 -6.04 12.28
CA GLU A 161 -0.52 -5.56 13.59
C GLU A 161 0.44 -4.37 13.51
N ALA A 162 1.15 -4.22 12.40
CA ALA A 162 1.99 -3.04 12.14
C ALA A 162 1.18 -1.83 11.62
N GLY A 163 -0.11 -2.02 11.38
CA GLY A 163 -0.99 -1.00 10.83
C GLY A 163 -0.86 -0.80 9.32
N ASN A 164 -1.62 0.14 8.81
CA ASN A 164 -1.62 0.49 7.39
C ASN A 164 -0.39 1.32 7.03
N ARG A 165 0.06 1.19 5.77
CA ARG A 165 1.13 2.02 5.23
C ARG A 165 0.59 3.40 4.86
N PHE A 166 1.42 4.42 5.05
CA PHE A 166 1.14 5.78 4.62
C PHE A 166 2.26 6.27 3.72
N LYS A 167 1.89 7.04 2.72
CA LYS A 167 2.82 7.77 1.87
C LYS A 167 2.39 9.22 1.84
N GLU A 168 3.30 10.11 2.23
CA GLU A 168 3.13 11.55 2.13
C GLU A 168 4.08 12.06 1.08
N ALA A 169 3.60 12.99 0.26
CA ALA A 169 4.40 13.68 -0.74
C ALA A 169 4.13 15.17 -0.62
N GLU A 170 5.19 15.95 -0.55
CA GLU A 170 5.18 17.40 -0.50
C GLU A 170 6.07 17.94 -1.62
N SER A 171 5.63 19.00 -2.25
CA SER A 171 6.36 19.63 -3.36
C SER A 171 6.12 21.12 -3.34
N ASP A 172 7.23 21.87 -3.32
CA ASP A 172 7.25 23.30 -3.51
C ASP A 172 7.88 23.63 -4.86
N SER A 173 7.28 24.55 -5.59
CA SER A 173 7.85 25.07 -6.82
C SER A 173 7.73 26.59 -6.87
N ALA A 174 8.77 27.24 -7.31
CA ALA A 174 8.81 28.68 -7.55
C ALA A 174 9.37 28.96 -8.94
N ARG A 175 8.78 29.91 -9.63
CA ARG A 175 9.22 30.37 -10.94
C ARG A 175 9.21 31.88 -10.95
N LEU A 176 10.31 32.48 -11.45
CA LEU A 176 10.40 33.88 -11.74
C LEU A 176 10.83 34.04 -13.21
N VAL A 177 10.10 34.85 -13.93
CA VAL A 177 10.44 35.24 -15.30
C VAL A 177 10.47 36.78 -15.36
N LEU A 178 11.52 37.30 -15.94
CA LEU A 178 11.69 38.74 -16.22
C LEU A 178 12.06 38.88 -17.70
N GLY A 179 11.48 39.84 -18.38
CA GLY A 179 11.79 40.11 -19.77
C GLY A 179 11.48 41.50 -20.20
N LEU A 180 12.11 41.91 -21.28
CA LEU A 180 11.86 43.16 -21.98
C LEU A 180 11.39 42.84 -23.39
N ASN A 181 10.41 43.60 -23.86
CA ASN A 181 9.89 43.53 -25.20
C ASN A 181 9.80 44.96 -25.76
N GLY A 182 10.25 45.17 -27.01
CA GLY A 182 10.23 46.46 -27.68
C GLY A 182 10.39 46.34 -29.18
#